data_e9c0a1e432548bb131e8f983b708aa13
#
_entry.id   e9c0a1e432548bb131e8f983b708aa13
#
_cell.length_a   1.000
_cell.length_b   1.000
_cell.length_c   1.000
_cell.angle_alpha   90.00
_cell.angle_beta   90.00
_cell.angle_gamma   90.00
#
_symmetry.space_group_name_H-M   'P 1'
#
loop_
_entity.id
_entity.type
_entity.pdbx_description
1 polymer ?
#
loop_
_entity_poly.entity_id
_entity_poly.type
_entity_poly.pdbx_seq_one_letter_code
_entity_poly.pdbx_strand_id
1 'polypeptide(L)'
;RVLFRSQLAIGAISVGYAVILRGLIDAAVAGEEALFFQWVIRFVLMILIQLVLGALNRFLGEYTRATTENCLKDRMVQFILNRDYASVTAVHSGEWMNRLTSDTVVVADSVSQILPGASGMLIRLVGALVLLLMLYPKFVYVFIPGGLIILLTTTIFRKKLKKLHKEVQEADGGLRVFLQECISSLLVIHTFAQEKRTVEEAGEKMEQHKEIRIRRNHFSNFTNTGF
;
A
#
# COMPACT_ATOMS: atom_id res chain seq x y z
N ARG A 1 -4.35 17.97 9.48
CA ARG A 1 -3.23 18.60 10.23
C ARG A 1 -2.82 17.79 11.45
N VAL A 2 -3.78 17.29 12.26
CA VAL A 2 -3.48 16.48 13.47
C VAL A 2 -2.77 15.18 13.10
N LEU A 3 -3.25 14.45 12.09
CA LEU A 3 -2.63 13.21 11.60
C LEU A 3 -1.19 13.40 11.13
N PHE A 4 -0.89 14.50 10.43
CA PHE A 4 0.48 14.82 10.03
C PHE A 4 1.38 15.07 11.25
N ARG A 5 0.90 15.81 12.25
CA ARG A 5 1.65 16.06 13.48
C ARG A 5 1.91 14.78 14.29
N SER A 6 0.92 13.89 14.37
CA SER A 6 1.10 12.60 15.06
C SER A 6 2.11 11.70 14.34
N GLN A 7 2.10 11.68 13.01
CA GLN A 7 3.10 10.95 12.22
C GLN A 7 4.51 11.53 12.35
N LEU A 8 4.64 12.87 12.44
CA LEU A 8 5.90 13.54 12.76
C LEU A 8 6.44 13.09 14.13
N ALA A 9 5.59 13.10 15.17
CA ALA A 9 5.96 12.68 16.52
C ALA A 9 6.39 11.20 16.55
N ILE A 10 5.62 10.30 15.92
CA ILE A 10 5.96 8.88 15.82
C ILE A 10 7.28 8.68 15.06
N GLY A 11 7.51 9.46 13.99
CA GLY A 11 8.76 9.44 13.22
C GLY A 11 9.97 9.86 14.08
N ALA A 12 9.84 10.95 14.82
CA ALA A 12 10.89 11.44 15.73
C ALA A 12 11.20 10.44 16.86
N ILE A 13 10.17 9.84 17.46
CA ILE A 13 10.32 8.78 18.46
C ILE A 13 11.05 7.57 17.88
N SER A 14 10.73 7.17 16.66
CA SER A 14 11.42 6.05 15.99
C SER A 14 12.92 6.29 15.82
N VAL A 15 13.34 7.53 15.56
CA VAL A 15 14.76 7.90 15.52
C VAL A 15 15.39 7.88 16.92
N GLY A 16 14.64 8.29 17.96
CA GLY A 16 15.06 8.27 19.34
C GLY A 16 15.40 6.87 19.87
N TYR A 17 14.77 5.81 19.31
CA TYR A 17 15.13 4.42 19.68
C TYR A 17 16.59 4.10 19.45
N ALA A 18 17.18 4.57 18.36
CA ALA A 18 18.58 4.30 18.05
C ALA A 18 19.52 4.93 19.09
N VAL A 19 19.18 6.10 19.62
CA VAL A 19 19.96 6.79 20.65
C VAL A 19 19.84 6.05 21.99
N ILE A 20 18.64 5.63 22.38
CA ILE A 20 18.41 4.88 23.62
C ILE A 20 19.08 3.52 23.56
N LEU A 21 18.96 2.81 22.43
CA LEU A 21 19.58 1.50 22.23
C LEU A 21 21.11 1.59 22.31
N ARG A 22 21.70 2.64 21.72
CA ARG A 22 23.13 2.92 21.85
C ARG A 22 23.52 3.12 23.31
N GLY A 23 22.82 3.99 24.05
CA GLY A 23 23.12 4.23 25.46
C GLY A 23 22.99 2.97 26.33
N LEU A 24 22.03 2.11 26.00
CA LEU A 24 21.83 0.82 26.68
C LEU A 24 23.00 -0.15 26.41
N ILE A 25 23.46 -0.23 25.16
CA ILE A 25 24.63 -1.07 24.78
C ILE A 25 25.91 -0.53 25.41
N ASP A 26 26.14 0.78 25.34
CA ASP A 26 27.33 1.41 25.90
C ASP A 26 27.40 1.19 27.43
N ALA A 27 26.30 1.35 28.15
CA ALA A 27 26.21 1.08 29.58
C ALA A 27 26.42 -0.41 29.93
N ALA A 28 25.90 -1.32 29.12
CA ALA A 28 26.11 -2.77 29.31
C ALA A 28 27.58 -3.16 29.11
N VAL A 29 28.22 -2.60 28.08
CA VAL A 29 29.65 -2.87 27.80
C VAL A 29 30.55 -2.27 28.87
N ALA A 30 30.20 -1.12 29.43
CA ALA A 30 30.94 -0.47 30.51
C ALA A 30 30.78 -1.17 31.86
N GLY A 31 29.82 -2.08 32.00
CA GLY A 31 29.51 -2.79 33.27
C GLY A 31 28.86 -1.90 34.35
N GLU A 32 28.30 -0.75 33.94
CA GLU A 32 27.69 0.20 34.86
C GLU A 32 26.21 -0.13 35.12
N GLU A 33 25.93 -0.99 36.10
CA GLU A 33 24.58 -1.49 36.40
C GLU A 33 23.54 -0.38 36.61
N ALA A 34 23.88 0.66 37.36
CA ALA A 34 22.95 1.76 37.63
C ALA A 34 22.54 2.54 36.36
N LEU A 35 23.49 2.81 35.48
CA LEU A 35 23.24 3.45 34.18
C LEU A 35 22.46 2.53 33.24
N PHE A 36 22.78 1.25 33.23
CA PHE A 36 22.07 0.25 32.45
C PHE A 36 20.56 0.21 32.82
N PHE A 37 20.23 0.13 34.09
CA PHE A 37 18.84 0.14 34.55
C PHE A 37 18.12 1.45 34.18
N GLN A 38 18.79 2.59 34.25
CA GLN A 38 18.20 3.86 33.81
C GLN A 38 17.86 3.84 32.30
N TRP A 39 18.73 3.29 31.45
CA TRP A 39 18.46 3.17 30.01
C TRP A 39 17.35 2.17 29.74
N VAL A 40 17.26 1.06 30.47
CA VAL A 40 16.16 0.10 30.39
C VAL A 40 14.83 0.77 30.71
N ILE A 41 14.76 1.55 31.78
CA ILE A 41 13.53 2.27 32.16
C ILE A 41 13.13 3.25 31.05
N ARG A 42 14.08 4.02 30.50
CA ARG A 42 13.81 4.94 29.36
C ARG A 42 13.32 4.20 28.13
N PHE A 43 13.89 3.04 27.84
CA PHE A 43 13.48 2.21 26.71
C PHE A 43 12.04 1.69 26.88
N VAL A 44 11.71 1.15 28.05
CA VAL A 44 10.35 0.68 28.37
C VAL A 44 9.35 1.84 28.31
N LEU A 45 9.68 3.00 28.89
CA LEU A 45 8.84 4.18 28.84
C LEU A 45 8.56 4.62 27.38
N MET A 46 9.59 4.58 26.55
CA MET A 46 9.47 4.96 25.15
C MET A 46 8.58 3.98 24.34
N ILE A 47 8.67 2.67 24.64
CA ILE A 47 7.75 1.66 24.08
C ILE A 47 6.30 1.95 24.48
N LEU A 48 6.06 2.26 25.75
CA LEU A 48 4.71 2.59 26.23
C LEU A 48 4.16 3.85 25.55
N ILE A 49 4.97 4.89 25.45
CA ILE A 49 4.59 6.13 24.74
C ILE A 49 4.26 5.82 23.27
N GLN A 50 5.09 5.03 22.59
CA GLN A 50 4.85 4.66 21.19
C GLN A 50 3.58 3.84 21.02
N LEU A 51 3.28 2.92 21.94
CA LEU A 51 2.04 2.13 21.95
C LEU A 51 0.81 3.05 22.05
N VAL A 52 0.81 3.98 22.99
CA VAL A 52 -0.28 4.93 23.20
C VAL A 52 -0.45 5.84 21.98
N LEU A 53 0.64 6.43 21.49
CA LEU A 53 0.61 7.29 20.30
C LEU A 53 0.17 6.52 19.05
N GLY A 54 0.61 5.27 18.90
CA GLY A 54 0.20 4.40 17.80
C GLY A 54 -1.29 4.06 17.84
N ALA A 55 -1.83 3.77 19.03
CA ALA A 55 -3.25 3.53 19.23
C ALA A 55 -4.08 4.79 18.93
N LEU A 56 -3.65 5.93 19.45
CA LEU A 56 -4.29 7.22 19.20
C LEU A 56 -4.27 7.59 17.71
N ASN A 57 -3.14 7.38 17.04
CA ASN A 57 -3.00 7.65 15.62
C ASN A 57 -3.91 6.76 14.76
N ARG A 58 -4.06 5.47 15.11
CA ARG A 58 -5.02 4.57 14.43
C ARG A 58 -6.46 5.03 14.63
N PHE A 59 -6.83 5.38 15.85
CA PHE A 59 -8.17 5.89 16.15
C PHE A 59 -8.48 7.18 15.38
N LEU A 60 -7.56 8.16 15.42
CA LEU A 60 -7.71 9.42 14.70
C LEU A 60 -7.72 9.22 13.18
N GLY A 61 -6.94 8.27 12.69
CA GLY A 61 -6.91 7.88 11.27
C GLY A 61 -8.25 7.37 10.80
N GLU A 62 -8.83 6.41 11.53
CA GLU A 62 -10.13 5.84 11.20
C GLU A 62 -11.28 6.86 11.34
N TYR A 63 -11.26 7.67 12.39
CA TYR A 63 -12.23 8.75 12.55
C TYR A 63 -12.18 9.75 11.38
N THR A 64 -10.99 10.16 10.96
CA THR A 64 -10.81 11.09 9.83
C THR A 64 -11.24 10.43 8.52
N ARG A 65 -10.91 9.16 8.32
CA ARG A 65 -11.33 8.36 7.16
C ARG A 65 -12.85 8.32 7.03
N ALA A 66 -13.53 7.86 8.09
CA ALA A 66 -14.98 7.75 8.09
C ALA A 66 -15.68 9.12 7.87
N THR A 67 -15.18 10.16 8.52
CA THR A 67 -15.71 11.53 8.35
C THR A 67 -15.50 12.04 6.92
N THR A 68 -14.33 11.81 6.34
CA THR A 68 -14.02 12.22 4.96
C THR A 68 -14.87 11.45 3.95
N GLU A 69 -15.00 10.14 4.14
CA GLU A 69 -15.84 9.26 3.31
C GLU A 69 -17.30 9.73 3.31
N ASN A 70 -17.87 9.95 4.50
CA ASN A 70 -19.24 10.42 4.62
C ASN A 70 -19.45 11.81 4.00
N CYS A 71 -18.50 12.72 4.20
CA CYS A 71 -18.54 14.05 3.57
C CYS A 71 -18.49 13.97 2.04
N LEU A 72 -17.67 13.08 1.49
CA LEU A 72 -17.61 12.86 0.04
C LEU A 72 -18.91 12.26 -0.50
N LYS A 73 -19.47 11.26 0.18
CA LYS A 73 -20.75 10.65 -0.18
C LYS A 73 -21.87 11.66 -0.17
N ASP A 74 -21.97 12.47 0.89
CA ASP A 74 -22.97 13.53 1.02
C ASP A 74 -22.86 14.53 -0.13
N ARG A 75 -21.68 15.03 -0.43
CA ARG A 75 -21.46 15.95 -1.57
C ARG A 75 -21.82 15.31 -2.92
N MET A 76 -21.52 14.04 -3.10
CA MET A 76 -21.88 13.34 -4.34
C MET A 76 -23.39 13.14 -4.47
N VAL A 77 -24.07 12.78 -3.39
CA VAL A 77 -25.53 12.66 -3.38
C VAL A 77 -26.18 14.02 -3.69
N GLN A 78 -25.72 15.10 -3.04
CA GLN A 78 -26.19 16.45 -3.34
C GLN A 78 -25.94 16.85 -4.80
N PHE A 79 -24.77 16.50 -5.35
CA PHE A 79 -24.46 16.76 -6.76
C PHE A 79 -25.39 16.02 -7.71
N ILE A 80 -25.68 14.74 -7.45
CA ILE A 80 -26.59 13.92 -8.28
C ILE A 80 -28.02 14.47 -8.22
N LEU A 81 -28.51 14.78 -7.01
CA LEU A 81 -29.88 15.27 -6.80
C LEU A 81 -30.13 16.68 -7.37
N ASN A 82 -29.10 17.50 -7.45
CA ASN A 82 -29.20 18.87 -7.99
C ASN A 82 -28.93 18.97 -9.49
N ARG A 83 -28.66 17.83 -10.17
CA ARG A 83 -28.49 17.81 -11.64
C ARG A 83 -29.77 17.48 -12.37
N ASP A 84 -29.80 17.89 -13.65
CA ASP A 84 -30.93 17.54 -14.53
C ASP A 84 -31.02 16.05 -14.71
N TYR A 85 -32.26 15.55 -14.73
CA TYR A 85 -32.58 14.13 -14.88
C TYR A 85 -31.89 13.51 -16.12
N ALA A 86 -31.90 14.20 -17.25
CA ALA A 86 -31.29 13.71 -18.50
C ALA A 86 -29.78 13.48 -18.35
N SER A 87 -29.07 14.37 -17.63
CA SER A 87 -27.62 14.22 -17.39
C SER A 87 -27.30 13.07 -16.43
N VAL A 88 -28.17 12.83 -15.45
CA VAL A 88 -27.97 11.74 -14.48
C VAL A 88 -28.26 10.38 -15.11
N THR A 89 -29.32 10.27 -15.92
CA THR A 89 -29.73 9.03 -16.61
C THR A 89 -28.83 8.68 -17.80
N ALA A 90 -28.08 9.63 -18.36
CA ALA A 90 -27.05 9.36 -19.35
C ALA A 90 -25.91 8.48 -18.85
N VAL A 91 -25.71 8.44 -17.54
CA VAL A 91 -24.71 7.59 -16.87
C VAL A 91 -25.44 6.42 -16.20
N HIS A 92 -24.93 5.23 -16.40
CA HIS A 92 -25.54 4.01 -15.84
C HIS A 92 -25.59 4.08 -14.31
N SER A 93 -26.71 3.68 -13.70
CA SER A 93 -26.90 3.73 -12.24
C SER A 93 -25.80 2.98 -11.47
N GLY A 94 -25.27 1.88 -12.03
CA GLY A 94 -24.15 1.14 -11.48
C GLY A 94 -22.85 1.93 -11.43
N GLU A 95 -22.62 2.86 -12.37
CA GLU A 95 -21.44 3.73 -12.33
C GLU A 95 -21.55 4.75 -11.18
N TRP A 96 -22.70 5.36 -11.00
CA TRP A 96 -22.94 6.24 -9.85
C TRP A 96 -22.78 5.51 -8.52
N MET A 97 -23.29 4.27 -8.44
CA MET A 97 -23.13 3.45 -7.24
C MET A 97 -21.64 3.13 -6.99
N ASN A 98 -20.87 2.77 -8.02
CA ASN A 98 -19.45 2.50 -7.88
C ASN A 98 -18.67 3.74 -7.40
N ARG A 99 -18.98 4.91 -7.93
CA ARG A 99 -18.39 6.18 -7.48
C ARG A 99 -18.72 6.49 -6.02
N LEU A 100 -20.00 6.26 -5.61
CA LEU A 100 -20.45 6.47 -4.24
C LEU A 100 -19.88 5.49 -3.23
N THR A 101 -19.63 4.24 -3.63
CA THR A 101 -19.20 3.18 -2.71
C THR A 101 -17.71 2.90 -2.77
N SER A 102 -17.12 2.83 -3.96
CA SER A 102 -15.72 2.46 -4.16
C SER A 102 -14.79 3.67 -4.23
N ASP A 103 -15.07 4.63 -5.11
CA ASP A 103 -14.17 5.76 -5.35
C ASP A 103 -14.05 6.68 -4.13
N THR A 104 -15.17 6.92 -3.42
CA THR A 104 -15.15 7.72 -2.18
C THR A 104 -14.28 7.09 -1.09
N VAL A 105 -14.33 5.76 -0.95
CA VAL A 105 -13.48 5.01 0.00
C VAL A 105 -12.01 5.16 -0.37
N VAL A 106 -11.65 4.96 -1.64
CA VAL A 106 -10.27 5.08 -2.13
C VAL A 106 -9.71 6.48 -1.88
N VAL A 107 -10.51 7.51 -2.14
CA VAL A 107 -10.10 8.91 -1.89
C VAL A 107 -9.95 9.17 -0.39
N ALA A 108 -10.90 8.72 0.43
CA ALA A 108 -10.84 8.88 1.89
C ALA A 108 -9.62 8.17 2.49
N ASP A 109 -9.30 6.94 2.04
CA ASP A 109 -8.10 6.21 2.44
C ASP A 109 -6.82 6.93 2.03
N SER A 110 -6.78 7.44 0.81
CA SER A 110 -5.61 8.17 0.29
C SER A 110 -5.28 9.40 1.13
N VAL A 111 -6.28 10.19 1.48
CA VAL A 111 -6.12 11.41 2.28
C VAL A 111 -5.82 11.11 3.74
N SER A 112 -6.46 10.09 4.31
CA SER A 112 -6.42 9.83 5.77
C SER A 112 -5.29 8.89 6.19
N GLN A 113 -4.81 8.00 5.32
CA GLN A 113 -3.80 7.00 5.65
C GLN A 113 -2.55 7.10 4.76
N ILE A 114 -2.72 7.15 3.43
CA ILE A 114 -1.58 7.07 2.51
C ILE A 114 -0.70 8.32 2.61
N LEU A 115 -1.28 9.52 2.53
CA LEU A 115 -0.53 10.76 2.57
C LEU A 115 0.18 10.98 3.93
N PRO A 116 -0.51 10.84 5.10
CA PRO A 116 0.17 10.95 6.39
C PRO A 116 1.20 9.84 6.61
N GLY A 117 0.92 8.60 6.17
CA GLY A 117 1.85 7.47 6.27
C GLY A 117 3.13 7.70 5.47
N ALA A 118 3.01 8.19 4.23
CA ALA A 118 4.15 8.54 3.39
C ALA A 118 5.02 9.65 4.00
N SER A 119 4.39 10.68 4.58
CA SER A 119 5.11 11.74 5.28
C SER A 119 5.88 11.23 6.51
N GLY A 120 5.26 10.34 7.30
CA GLY A 120 5.90 9.69 8.44
C GLY A 120 7.09 8.82 8.03
N MET A 121 6.97 8.09 6.91
CA MET A 121 8.08 7.30 6.36
C MET A 121 9.25 8.17 5.92
N LEU A 122 8.99 9.28 5.23
CA LEU A 122 10.03 10.23 4.81
C LEU A 122 10.78 10.81 6.02
N ILE A 123 10.07 11.17 7.08
CA ILE A 123 10.68 11.72 8.28
C ILE A 123 11.57 10.71 8.98
N ARG A 124 11.13 9.44 9.08
CA ARG A 124 11.95 8.35 9.64
C ARG A 124 13.22 8.15 8.81
N LEU A 125 13.10 8.16 7.50
CA LEU A 125 14.23 7.97 6.60
C LEU A 125 15.24 9.13 6.71
N VAL A 126 14.76 10.36 6.65
CA VAL A 126 15.61 11.55 6.79
C VAL A 126 16.21 11.62 8.20
N GLY A 127 15.40 11.38 9.23
CA GLY A 127 15.88 11.40 10.62
C GLY A 127 16.93 10.32 10.90
N ALA A 128 16.72 9.10 10.41
CA ALA A 128 17.70 8.02 10.52
C ALA A 128 19.00 8.35 9.77
N LEU A 129 18.90 8.94 8.58
CA LEU A 129 20.05 9.35 7.79
C LEU A 129 20.85 10.45 8.52
N VAL A 130 20.18 11.48 9.02
CA VAL A 130 20.82 12.57 9.77
C VAL A 130 21.51 12.03 11.02
N LEU A 131 20.83 11.17 11.80
CA LEU A 131 21.43 10.57 12.98
C LEU A 131 22.66 9.72 12.64
N LEU A 132 22.58 8.92 11.58
CA LEU A 132 23.69 8.09 11.13
C LEU A 132 24.91 8.93 10.72
N LEU A 133 24.67 10.02 9.99
CA LEU A 133 25.73 10.95 9.57
C LEU A 133 26.37 11.70 10.75
N MET A 134 25.57 12.05 11.76
CA MET A 134 26.08 12.66 13.00
C MET A 134 26.95 11.71 13.81
N LEU A 135 26.59 10.41 13.86
CA LEU A 135 27.31 9.41 14.62
C LEU A 135 28.58 8.91 13.91
N TYR A 136 28.47 8.68 12.60
CA TYR A 136 29.55 8.10 11.79
C TYR A 136 29.59 8.71 10.38
N PRO A 137 30.27 9.87 10.18
CA PRO A 137 30.31 10.54 8.88
C PRO A 137 30.87 9.68 7.74
N LYS A 138 31.76 8.72 8.05
CA LYS A 138 32.34 7.79 7.06
C LYS A 138 31.29 6.84 6.43
N PHE A 139 30.12 6.69 7.04
CA PHE A 139 29.04 5.86 6.51
C PHE A 139 28.45 6.38 5.19
N VAL A 140 28.65 7.67 4.88
CA VAL A 140 28.27 8.27 3.58
C VAL A 140 28.85 7.49 2.40
N TYR A 141 30.10 7.06 2.50
CA TYR A 141 30.78 6.34 1.43
C TYR A 141 30.18 4.96 1.13
N VAL A 142 29.49 4.37 2.09
CA VAL A 142 28.79 3.08 1.91
C VAL A 142 27.34 3.32 1.53
N PHE A 143 26.69 4.31 2.14
CA PHE A 143 25.26 4.55 2.01
C PHE A 143 24.89 5.12 0.63
N ILE A 144 25.69 6.03 0.08
CA ILE A 144 25.41 6.61 -1.24
C ILE A 144 25.51 5.57 -2.37
N PRO A 145 26.61 4.79 -2.51
CA PRO A 145 26.68 3.77 -3.53
C PRO A 145 25.63 2.66 -3.33
N GLY A 146 25.41 2.22 -2.08
CA GLY A 146 24.38 1.23 -1.76
C GLY A 146 22.98 1.69 -2.13
N GLY A 147 22.62 2.92 -1.77
CA GLY A 147 21.35 3.54 -2.14
C GLY A 147 21.18 3.68 -3.65
N LEU A 148 22.23 4.05 -4.37
CA LEU A 148 22.22 4.16 -5.83
C LEU A 148 22.00 2.81 -6.49
N ILE A 149 22.67 1.75 -6.02
CA ILE A 149 22.49 0.38 -6.50
C ILE A 149 21.03 -0.07 -6.29
N ILE A 150 20.47 0.15 -5.10
CA ILE A 150 19.08 -0.19 -4.80
C ILE A 150 18.11 0.56 -5.71
N LEU A 151 18.32 1.86 -5.94
CA LEU A 151 17.47 2.65 -6.83
C LEU A 151 17.53 2.17 -8.28
N LEU A 152 18.73 1.88 -8.80
CA LEU A 152 18.90 1.37 -10.16
C LEU A 152 18.24 -0.01 -10.32
N THR A 153 18.50 -0.90 -9.39
CA THR A 153 17.92 -2.24 -9.39
C THR A 153 16.40 -2.19 -9.31
N THR A 154 15.85 -1.41 -8.38
CA THR A 154 14.39 -1.21 -8.23
C THR A 154 13.76 -0.66 -9.51
N THR A 155 14.42 0.27 -10.20
CA THR A 155 13.88 0.86 -11.44
C THR A 155 13.80 -0.16 -12.57
N ILE A 156 14.81 -1.02 -12.70
CA ILE A 156 14.84 -2.11 -13.70
C ILE A 156 13.76 -3.14 -13.41
N PHE A 157 13.67 -3.59 -12.16
CA PHE A 157 12.65 -4.57 -11.76
C PHE A 157 11.23 -4.04 -11.88
N ARG A 158 10.98 -2.77 -11.54
CA ARG A 158 9.67 -2.11 -11.70
C ARG A 158 9.20 -2.11 -13.14
N LYS A 159 10.07 -1.83 -14.12
CA LYS A 159 9.71 -1.85 -15.55
C LYS A 159 9.24 -3.25 -15.97
N LYS A 160 9.98 -4.29 -15.59
CA LYS A 160 9.65 -5.67 -15.91
C LYS A 160 8.36 -6.12 -15.19
N LEU A 161 8.21 -5.79 -13.92
CA LEU A 161 7.01 -6.11 -13.15
C LEU A 161 5.76 -5.43 -13.72
N LYS A 162 5.88 -4.15 -14.14
CA LYS A 162 4.79 -3.43 -14.80
C LYS A 162 4.36 -4.09 -16.11
N LYS A 163 5.32 -4.60 -16.91
CA LYS A 163 5.03 -5.34 -18.13
C LYS A 163 4.27 -6.64 -17.82
N LEU A 164 4.77 -7.43 -16.85
CA LEU A 164 4.10 -8.67 -16.43
C LEU A 164 2.71 -8.42 -15.84
N HIS A 165 2.51 -7.33 -15.10
CA HIS A 165 1.17 -6.93 -14.63
C HIS A 165 0.22 -6.63 -15.78
N LYS A 166 0.70 -5.93 -16.82
CA LYS A 166 -0.09 -5.63 -18.01
C LYS A 166 -0.50 -6.90 -18.75
N GLU A 167 0.45 -7.84 -18.96
CA GLU A 167 0.17 -9.15 -19.56
C GLU A 167 -0.91 -9.93 -18.79
N VAL A 168 -0.87 -9.93 -17.46
CA VAL A 168 -1.91 -10.57 -16.62
C VAL A 168 -3.26 -9.89 -16.79
N GLN A 169 -3.31 -8.55 -16.80
CA GLN A 169 -4.58 -7.82 -16.96
C GLN A 169 -5.19 -8.03 -18.36
N GLU A 170 -4.37 -8.09 -19.41
CA GLU A 170 -4.82 -8.39 -20.77
C GLU A 170 -5.38 -9.81 -20.86
N ALA A 171 -4.70 -10.79 -20.28
CA ALA A 171 -5.17 -12.18 -20.25
C ALA A 171 -6.46 -12.33 -19.41
N ASP A 172 -6.57 -11.66 -18.27
CA ASP A 172 -7.77 -11.63 -17.42
C ASP A 172 -8.95 -10.98 -18.15
N GLY A 173 -8.69 -9.85 -18.84
CA GLY A 173 -9.69 -9.19 -19.67
C GLY A 173 -10.19 -10.08 -20.82
N GLY A 174 -9.29 -10.74 -21.54
CA GLY A 174 -9.64 -11.66 -22.61
C GLY A 174 -10.44 -12.86 -22.13
N LEU A 175 -10.04 -13.45 -21.01
CA LEU A 175 -10.82 -14.56 -20.38
C LEU A 175 -12.21 -14.11 -19.96
N ARG A 176 -12.33 -12.91 -19.35
CA ARG A 176 -13.63 -12.37 -18.93
C ARG A 176 -14.57 -12.14 -20.10
N VAL A 177 -14.09 -11.54 -21.18
CA VAL A 177 -14.87 -11.31 -22.41
C VAL A 177 -15.36 -12.66 -22.98
N PHE A 178 -14.47 -13.63 -23.10
CA PHE A 178 -14.83 -14.96 -23.60
C PHE A 178 -15.90 -15.64 -22.74
N LEU A 179 -15.76 -15.62 -21.41
CA LEU A 179 -16.76 -16.19 -20.50
C LEU A 179 -18.10 -15.47 -20.59
N GLN A 180 -18.07 -14.14 -20.75
CA GLN A 180 -19.28 -13.36 -20.97
C GLN A 180 -19.98 -13.71 -22.29
N GLU A 181 -19.20 -13.92 -23.37
CA GLU A 181 -19.73 -14.37 -24.67
C GLU A 181 -20.35 -15.76 -24.56
N CYS A 182 -19.70 -16.71 -23.86
CA CYS A 182 -20.27 -18.03 -23.62
C CYS A 182 -21.61 -17.97 -22.90
N ILE A 183 -21.71 -17.14 -21.86
CA ILE A 183 -22.98 -16.98 -21.09
C ILE A 183 -24.06 -16.31 -21.94
N SER A 184 -23.70 -15.28 -22.70
CA SER A 184 -24.63 -14.55 -23.55
C SER A 184 -25.12 -15.38 -24.73
N SER A 185 -24.30 -16.31 -25.23
CA SER A 185 -24.58 -17.17 -26.37
C SER A 185 -25.00 -18.59 -25.97
N LEU A 186 -25.40 -18.80 -24.71
CA LEU A 186 -25.69 -20.12 -24.16
C LEU A 186 -26.73 -20.90 -25.00
N LEU A 187 -27.79 -20.22 -25.47
CA LEU A 187 -28.82 -20.83 -26.32
C LEU A 187 -28.21 -21.32 -27.64
N VAL A 188 -27.33 -20.55 -28.24
CA VAL A 188 -26.67 -20.92 -29.52
C VAL A 188 -25.76 -22.14 -29.30
N ILE A 189 -24.97 -22.14 -28.24
CA ILE A 189 -24.06 -23.25 -27.88
C ILE A 189 -24.86 -24.56 -27.74
N HIS A 190 -26.00 -24.52 -27.05
CA HIS A 190 -26.86 -25.69 -26.88
C HIS A 190 -27.55 -26.11 -28.19
N THR A 191 -28.01 -25.13 -28.99
CA THR A 191 -28.69 -25.45 -30.28
C THR A 191 -27.75 -26.16 -31.27
N PHE A 192 -26.46 -25.81 -31.24
CA PHE A 192 -25.45 -26.40 -32.13
C PHE A 192 -24.63 -27.50 -31.48
N ALA A 193 -24.98 -27.94 -30.25
CA ALA A 193 -24.29 -28.97 -29.47
C ALA A 193 -22.77 -28.75 -29.38
N GLN A 194 -22.36 -27.48 -29.13
CA GLN A 194 -20.95 -27.09 -29.07
C GLN A 194 -20.40 -27.03 -27.63
N GLU A 195 -21.08 -27.59 -26.64
CA GLU A 195 -20.71 -27.49 -25.21
C GLU A 195 -19.30 -28.00 -24.95
N LYS A 196 -18.96 -29.17 -25.48
CA LYS A 196 -17.62 -29.77 -25.29
C LYS A 196 -16.50 -28.88 -25.81
N ARG A 197 -16.66 -28.36 -27.02
CA ARG A 197 -15.69 -27.48 -27.65
C ARG A 197 -15.52 -26.17 -26.90
N THR A 198 -16.63 -25.59 -26.43
CA THR A 198 -16.61 -24.35 -25.66
C THR A 198 -15.90 -24.55 -24.30
N VAL A 199 -16.12 -25.71 -23.65
CA VAL A 199 -15.41 -26.06 -22.40
C VAL A 199 -13.91 -26.28 -22.64
N GLU A 200 -13.53 -26.95 -23.72
CA GLU A 200 -12.11 -27.11 -24.08
C GLU A 200 -11.43 -25.77 -24.33
N GLU A 201 -12.05 -24.88 -25.10
CA GLU A 201 -11.52 -23.54 -25.37
C GLU A 201 -11.43 -22.68 -24.09
N ALA A 202 -12.43 -22.79 -23.22
CA ALA A 202 -12.38 -22.14 -21.91
C ALA A 202 -11.21 -22.67 -21.07
N GLY A 203 -10.97 -23.99 -21.09
CA GLY A 203 -9.86 -24.64 -20.40
C GLY A 203 -8.51 -24.13 -20.90
N GLU A 204 -8.33 -24.02 -22.21
CA GLU A 204 -7.10 -23.48 -22.80
C GLU A 204 -6.83 -22.02 -22.39
N LYS A 205 -7.85 -21.17 -22.43
CA LYS A 205 -7.73 -19.75 -22.00
C LYS A 205 -7.44 -19.62 -20.51
N MET A 206 -8.06 -20.48 -19.68
CA MET A 206 -7.81 -20.51 -18.24
C MET A 206 -6.36 -20.97 -17.93
N GLU A 207 -5.84 -21.96 -18.66
CA GLU A 207 -4.48 -22.43 -18.48
C GLU A 207 -3.46 -21.37 -18.91
N GLN A 208 -3.66 -20.71 -20.05
CA GLN A 208 -2.85 -19.58 -20.49
C GLN A 208 -2.81 -18.45 -19.44
N HIS A 209 -3.98 -18.07 -18.91
CA HIS A 209 -4.08 -17.07 -17.85
C HIS A 209 -3.32 -17.51 -16.59
N LYS A 210 -3.45 -18.75 -16.18
CA LYS A 210 -2.74 -19.36 -15.05
C LYS A 210 -1.23 -19.28 -15.23
N GLU A 211 -0.69 -19.65 -16.40
CA GLU A 211 0.73 -19.61 -16.67
C GLU A 211 1.30 -18.19 -16.59
N ILE A 212 0.63 -17.21 -17.18
CA ILE A 212 1.03 -15.80 -17.13
C ILE A 212 1.03 -15.31 -15.69
N ARG A 213 0.00 -15.66 -14.91
CA ARG A 213 -0.14 -15.30 -13.49
C ARG A 213 0.96 -15.93 -12.62
N ILE A 214 1.30 -17.20 -12.86
CA ILE A 214 2.37 -17.89 -12.15
C ILE A 214 3.72 -17.23 -12.48
N ARG A 215 4.00 -16.95 -13.76
CA ARG A 215 5.24 -16.27 -14.18
C ARG A 215 5.39 -14.90 -13.51
N ARG A 216 4.33 -14.09 -13.44
CA ARG A 216 4.34 -12.82 -12.70
C ARG A 216 4.62 -13.04 -11.22
N ASN A 217 3.98 -14.05 -10.61
CA ASN A 217 4.11 -14.32 -9.18
C ASN A 217 5.52 -14.78 -8.80
N HIS A 218 6.12 -15.66 -9.61
CA HIS A 218 7.52 -16.07 -9.43
C HIS A 218 8.46 -14.86 -9.49
N PHE A 219 8.28 -13.99 -10.48
CA PHE A 219 9.10 -12.80 -10.60
C PHE A 219 8.87 -11.81 -9.43
N SER A 220 7.63 -11.65 -9.00
CA SER A 220 7.28 -10.82 -7.83
C SER A 220 7.88 -11.38 -6.53
N ASN A 221 7.79 -12.68 -6.32
CA ASN A 221 8.37 -13.32 -5.14
C ASN A 221 9.90 -13.20 -5.14
N PHE A 222 10.54 -13.41 -6.28
CA PHE A 222 11.99 -13.23 -6.41
C PHE A 222 12.41 -11.79 -6.05
N THR A 223 11.66 -10.79 -6.53
CA THR A 223 11.94 -9.38 -6.18
C THR A 223 11.65 -9.05 -4.72
N ASN A 224 10.60 -9.61 -4.12
CA ASN A 224 10.25 -9.37 -2.72
C ASN A 224 11.17 -10.10 -1.72
N THR A 225 11.81 -11.20 -2.14
CA THR A 225 12.74 -11.95 -1.27
C THR A 225 14.18 -11.44 -1.43
N GLY A 226 14.49 -10.78 -2.54
CA GLY A 226 15.82 -10.22 -2.82
C GLY A 226 16.03 -8.79 -2.33
N PHE A 227 14.99 -8.14 -1.86
CA PHE A 227 14.98 -6.80 -1.28
C PHE A 227 14.26 -6.77 0.06
#